data_346386573831c78a194f94c5dc67887e
#
_entry.id   346386573831c78a194f94c5dc67887e
#
_cell.length_a   1.000
_cell.length_b   1.000
_cell.length_c   1.000
_cell.angle_alpha   90.00
_cell.angle_beta   90.00
_cell.angle_gamma   90.00
#
_symmetry.space_group_name_H-M   'P 1'
#
loop_
_entity.id
_entity.type
_entity.pdbx_description
1 polymer ?
#
loop_
_entity_poly.entity_id
_entity_poly.type
_entity_poly.pdbx_seq_one_letter_code
_entity_poly.pdbx_strand_id
1 'polypeptide(L)'
;LRAAAEQHIQICGGGTHPFQKWQRQEVCDNERYQRTLENFGYLIQQATVFGQHVHVGCASGDDAIYLLHGLSRFVPHFIALSAASPYMQGTDTRFASSRPNIFSAFPDNGPMPWVNNWQEFEGLFRRLAYTSMIDSIKDLHWDIRPSPHFGTVEVRVMDTPLTLDHAVNMAGLIQATAHWLLTERPFKHQEKDYLLYKFNRFQACRYGLEGVITDPHTGDRRSLTEATLRLLEKITPSAHKIGASSAIEALQDRKSTR
;
A
#
# COMPACT_ATOMS: atom_id res chain seq x y z
N LEU A 1 -14.11 10.90 -16.06
CA LEU A 1 -13.40 11.69 -17.08
C LEU A 1 -14.32 12.69 -17.80
N ARG A 2 -15.51 12.29 -18.27
CA ARG A 2 -16.42 13.14 -19.01
C ARG A 2 -16.83 14.40 -18.22
N ALA A 3 -17.29 14.23 -16.97
CA ALA A 3 -17.65 15.33 -16.07
C ALA A 3 -16.48 16.30 -15.77
N ALA A 4 -15.27 15.79 -15.68
CA ALA A 4 -14.07 16.61 -15.48
C ALA A 4 -13.77 17.45 -16.75
N ALA A 5 -13.89 16.85 -17.93
CA ALA A 5 -13.69 17.55 -19.20
C ALA A 5 -14.70 18.68 -19.40
N GLU A 6 -15.97 18.51 -19.00
CA GLU A 6 -17.01 19.54 -19.01
C GLU A 6 -16.68 20.73 -18.10
N GLN A 7 -15.86 20.51 -17.08
CA GLN A 7 -15.36 21.53 -16.15
C GLN A 7 -13.96 22.03 -16.51
N HIS A 8 -13.42 21.69 -17.69
CA HIS A 8 -12.05 21.99 -18.10
C HIS A 8 -10.96 21.47 -17.12
N ILE A 9 -11.25 20.38 -16.40
CA ILE A 9 -10.34 19.76 -15.44
C ILE A 9 -9.73 18.51 -16.08
N GLN A 10 -8.41 18.36 -15.94
CA GLN A 10 -7.69 17.13 -16.27
C GLN A 10 -7.43 16.31 -15.02
N ILE A 11 -7.67 15.00 -15.09
CA ILE A 11 -7.39 14.07 -14.01
C ILE A 11 -6.12 13.30 -14.36
N CYS A 12 -5.14 13.29 -13.46
CA CYS A 12 -3.90 12.53 -13.59
C CYS A 12 -3.67 11.64 -12.36
N GLY A 13 -2.95 10.53 -12.55
CA GLY A 13 -2.39 9.73 -11.47
C GLY A 13 -1.05 10.26 -11.00
N GLY A 14 -0.44 9.57 -10.05
CA GLY A 14 0.86 9.86 -9.45
C GLY A 14 0.89 9.52 -7.97
N GLY A 15 2.05 9.55 -7.34
CA GLY A 15 2.18 9.38 -5.88
C GLY A 15 2.48 10.70 -5.19
N THR A 16 3.26 11.57 -5.83
CA THR A 16 3.61 12.92 -5.36
C THR A 16 3.34 13.94 -6.44
N HIS A 17 3.10 15.19 -6.05
CA HIS A 17 3.01 16.25 -7.05
C HIS A 17 4.42 16.63 -7.56
N PRO A 18 4.69 16.52 -8.88
CA PRO A 18 6.06 16.59 -9.39
C PRO A 18 6.72 17.97 -9.20
N PHE A 19 5.99 19.05 -9.24
CA PHE A 19 6.56 20.42 -9.20
C PHE A 19 5.91 21.36 -8.16
N GLN A 20 4.76 21.02 -7.58
CA GLN A 20 4.09 21.86 -6.60
C GLN A 20 4.83 21.83 -5.26
N LYS A 21 5.10 23.01 -4.70
CA LYS A 21 5.78 23.14 -3.41
C LYS A 21 4.77 23.08 -2.27
N TRP A 22 4.99 22.20 -1.28
CA TRP A 22 4.09 22.01 -0.15
C TRP A 22 3.89 23.28 0.67
N GLN A 23 4.90 24.20 0.74
CA GLN A 23 4.82 25.47 1.47
C GLN A 23 3.73 26.41 0.90
N ARG A 24 3.26 26.16 -0.31
CA ARG A 24 2.19 26.94 -0.97
C ARG A 24 0.81 26.26 -0.86
N GLN A 25 0.74 25.16 -0.10
CA GLN A 25 -0.50 24.42 0.10
C GLN A 25 -1.09 24.77 1.45
N GLU A 26 -2.40 24.93 1.45
CA GLU A 26 -3.20 25.05 2.67
C GLU A 26 -3.80 23.69 3.01
N VAL A 27 -3.82 23.36 4.29
CA VAL A 27 -4.53 22.18 4.78
C VAL A 27 -6.03 22.48 4.65
N CYS A 28 -6.77 21.52 4.09
CA CYS A 28 -8.22 21.65 3.90
C CYS A 28 -8.90 22.10 5.21
N ASP A 29 -9.81 23.07 5.10
CA ASP A 29 -10.60 23.56 6.23
C ASP A 29 -11.69 22.56 6.62
N ASN A 30 -11.23 21.51 7.30
CA ASN A 30 -12.04 20.43 7.84
C ASN A 30 -11.50 20.10 9.23
N GLU A 31 -12.37 19.98 10.22
CA GLU A 31 -12.02 19.75 11.63
C GLU A 31 -11.01 18.62 11.82
N ARG A 32 -11.19 17.51 11.13
CA ARG A 32 -10.26 16.37 11.20
C ARG A 32 -8.86 16.73 10.70
N TYR A 33 -8.75 17.45 9.58
CA TYR A 33 -7.44 17.84 9.03
C TYR A 33 -6.78 18.93 9.87
N GLN A 34 -7.55 19.84 10.46
CA GLN A 34 -7.00 20.85 11.38
C GLN A 34 -6.44 20.17 12.63
N ARG A 35 -7.15 19.19 13.22
CA ARG A 35 -6.62 18.38 14.32
C ARG A 35 -5.37 17.60 13.92
N THR A 36 -5.34 17.05 12.70
CA THR A 36 -4.13 16.38 12.21
C THR A 36 -2.96 17.36 12.07
N LEU A 37 -3.23 18.61 11.67
CA LEU A 37 -2.23 19.67 11.62
C LEU A 37 -1.73 20.04 13.02
N GLU A 38 -2.61 20.11 14.02
CA GLU A 38 -2.22 20.34 15.40
C GLU A 38 -1.32 19.23 15.95
N ASN A 39 -1.66 17.96 15.66
CA ASN A 39 -0.91 16.80 16.15
C ASN A 39 0.43 16.59 15.44
N PHE A 40 0.49 16.77 14.13
CA PHE A 40 1.66 16.42 13.31
C PHE A 40 2.39 17.63 12.71
N GLY A 41 1.82 18.83 12.84
CA GLY A 41 2.43 20.09 12.40
C GLY A 41 2.93 20.02 10.95
N TYR A 42 4.18 20.36 10.77
CA TYR A 42 4.89 20.38 9.51
C TYR A 42 4.81 19.05 8.71
N LEU A 43 4.72 17.89 9.35
CA LEU A 43 4.67 16.61 8.64
C LEU A 43 3.42 16.49 7.76
N ILE A 44 2.25 16.90 8.27
CA ILE A 44 1.01 16.81 7.48
C ILE A 44 1.01 17.80 6.31
N GLN A 45 1.64 18.95 6.46
CA GLN A 45 1.78 19.90 5.36
C GLN A 45 2.58 19.32 4.20
N GLN A 46 3.57 18.47 4.48
CA GLN A 46 4.34 17.78 3.44
C GLN A 46 3.57 16.66 2.74
N ALA A 47 2.48 16.20 3.30
CA ALA A 47 1.69 15.08 2.76
C ALA A 47 0.84 15.48 1.53
N THR A 48 1.44 16.19 0.57
CA THR A 48 0.86 16.51 -0.76
C THR A 48 1.01 15.30 -1.69
N VAL A 49 0.31 14.22 -1.36
CA VAL A 49 0.49 12.92 -1.99
C VAL A 49 -0.84 12.30 -2.40
N PHE A 50 -0.78 11.42 -3.39
CA PHE A 50 -1.93 10.69 -3.91
C PHE A 50 -1.66 9.19 -3.80
N GLY A 51 -2.69 8.39 -3.60
CA GLY A 51 -2.54 6.95 -3.50
C GLY A 51 -3.80 6.22 -3.90
N GLN A 52 -3.63 5.04 -4.46
CA GLN A 52 -4.71 4.08 -4.65
C GLN A 52 -4.82 3.22 -3.39
N HIS A 53 -6.02 3.15 -2.82
CA HIS A 53 -6.34 2.21 -1.76
C HIS A 53 -7.26 1.11 -2.31
N VAL A 54 -7.02 -0.12 -1.90
CA VAL A 54 -7.84 -1.27 -2.28
C VAL A 54 -8.32 -1.97 -1.02
N HIS A 55 -9.65 -2.11 -0.92
CA HIS A 55 -10.31 -2.82 0.17
C HIS A 55 -10.69 -4.23 -0.27
N VAL A 56 -10.35 -5.21 0.56
CA VAL A 56 -10.74 -6.62 0.36
C VAL A 56 -11.60 -7.06 1.53
N GLY A 57 -12.81 -7.56 1.25
CA GLY A 57 -13.74 -8.07 2.26
C GLY A 57 -13.21 -9.31 2.97
N CYS A 58 -13.48 -9.42 4.27
CA CYS A 58 -13.12 -10.55 5.10
C CYS A 58 -14.38 -11.10 5.79
N ALA A 59 -14.46 -12.42 5.93
CA ALA A 59 -15.60 -13.07 6.57
C ALA A 59 -15.56 -12.94 8.10
N SER A 60 -14.38 -12.79 8.68
CA SER A 60 -14.17 -12.65 10.13
C SER A 60 -13.00 -11.71 10.44
N GLY A 61 -12.90 -11.28 11.71
CA GLY A 61 -11.76 -10.51 12.20
C GLY A 61 -10.45 -11.30 12.11
N ASP A 62 -10.48 -12.60 12.41
CA ASP A 62 -9.29 -13.45 12.33
C ASP A 62 -8.84 -13.66 10.88
N ASP A 63 -9.77 -13.75 9.92
CA ASP A 63 -9.44 -13.74 8.49
C ASP A 63 -8.79 -12.40 8.09
N ALA A 64 -9.26 -11.29 8.66
CA ALA A 64 -8.67 -9.98 8.39
C ALA A 64 -7.22 -9.89 8.92
N ILE A 65 -6.93 -10.41 10.11
CA ILE A 65 -5.56 -10.45 10.65
C ILE A 65 -4.68 -11.38 9.83
N TYR A 66 -5.17 -12.58 9.48
CA TYR A 66 -4.44 -13.49 8.61
C TYR A 66 -4.11 -12.84 7.25
N LEU A 67 -5.11 -12.24 6.61
CA LEU A 67 -4.94 -11.57 5.32
C LEU A 67 -3.99 -10.39 5.40
N LEU A 68 -4.06 -9.58 6.45
CA LEU A 68 -3.16 -8.45 6.68
C LEU A 68 -1.70 -8.91 6.71
N HIS A 69 -1.38 -9.92 7.50
CA HIS A 69 -0.01 -10.46 7.56
C HIS A 69 0.41 -11.08 6.22
N GLY A 70 -0.48 -11.79 5.55
CA GLY A 70 -0.23 -12.36 4.23
C GLY A 70 0.09 -11.30 3.18
N LEU A 71 -0.74 -10.26 3.07
CA LEU A 71 -0.54 -9.16 2.13
C LEU A 71 0.71 -8.32 2.46
N SER A 72 1.07 -8.20 3.74
CA SER A 72 2.27 -7.47 4.18
C SER A 72 3.55 -8.03 3.57
N ARG A 73 3.61 -9.33 3.27
CA ARG A 73 4.73 -9.98 2.57
C ARG A 73 4.90 -9.46 1.14
N PHE A 74 3.82 -8.98 0.52
CA PHE A 74 3.75 -8.53 -0.87
C PHE A 74 3.75 -7.01 -1.03
N VAL A 75 3.87 -6.25 0.05
CA VAL A 75 3.97 -4.78 0.02
C VAL A 75 5.05 -4.29 -0.95
N PRO A 76 6.27 -4.87 -0.99
CA PRO A 76 7.27 -4.45 -1.98
C PRO A 76 6.81 -4.62 -3.43
N HIS A 77 6.05 -5.68 -3.73
CA HIS A 77 5.51 -5.93 -5.07
C HIS A 77 4.47 -4.87 -5.46
N PHE A 78 3.55 -4.53 -4.53
CA PHE A 78 2.52 -3.53 -4.76
C PHE A 78 3.12 -2.14 -5.00
N ILE A 79 4.12 -1.75 -4.20
CA ILE A 79 4.84 -0.49 -4.38
C ILE A 79 5.54 -0.46 -5.74
N ALA A 80 6.33 -1.49 -6.07
CA ALA A 80 7.13 -1.51 -7.29
C ALA A 80 6.26 -1.50 -8.56
N LEU A 81 5.13 -2.22 -8.55
CA LEU A 81 4.21 -2.27 -9.68
C LEU A 81 3.42 -0.97 -9.87
N SER A 82 3.06 -0.28 -8.79
CA SER A 82 2.29 0.97 -8.84
C SER A 82 3.18 2.22 -8.92
N ALA A 83 4.50 2.09 -8.85
CA ALA A 83 5.45 3.21 -8.78
C ALA A 83 5.21 4.25 -9.88
N ALA A 84 4.91 5.49 -9.48
CA ALA A 84 4.54 6.59 -10.35
C ALA A 84 4.93 7.97 -9.75
N SER A 85 5.94 8.03 -8.86
CA SER A 85 6.32 9.29 -8.18
C SER A 85 7.83 9.50 -8.08
N PRO A 86 8.55 9.52 -9.24
CA PRO A 86 10.00 9.77 -9.23
C PRO A 86 10.35 11.24 -8.98
N TYR A 87 9.42 12.16 -9.18
CA TYR A 87 9.64 13.60 -9.01
C TYR A 87 8.82 14.17 -7.87
N MET A 88 9.39 15.09 -7.11
CA MET A 88 8.73 15.82 -6.04
C MET A 88 9.29 17.24 -5.95
N GLN A 89 8.40 18.25 -5.96
CA GLN A 89 8.75 19.67 -5.80
C GLN A 89 9.79 20.18 -6.81
N GLY A 90 9.77 19.67 -8.04
CA GLY A 90 10.71 20.03 -9.09
C GLY A 90 12.06 19.30 -9.03
N THR A 91 12.21 18.31 -8.14
CA THR A 91 13.45 17.56 -7.93
C THR A 91 13.25 16.10 -8.35
N ASP A 92 14.22 15.55 -9.07
CA ASP A 92 14.35 14.10 -9.24
C ASP A 92 14.78 13.49 -7.90
N THR A 93 13.88 12.73 -7.30
CA THR A 93 14.11 12.09 -5.99
C THR A 93 15.03 10.88 -6.08
N ARG A 94 15.26 10.37 -7.29
CA ARG A 94 15.91 9.08 -7.56
C ARG A 94 15.20 7.88 -6.94
N PHE A 95 13.94 8.01 -6.59
CA PHE A 95 13.06 6.92 -6.17
C PHE A 95 12.06 6.60 -7.27
N ALA A 96 11.70 5.34 -7.45
CA ALA A 96 10.61 4.95 -8.32
C ALA A 96 9.25 5.38 -7.73
N SER A 97 9.12 5.27 -6.40
CA SER A 97 7.95 5.73 -5.63
C SER A 97 8.41 6.51 -4.40
N SER A 98 8.19 7.83 -4.40
CA SER A 98 8.58 8.73 -3.31
C SER A 98 7.51 8.86 -2.23
N ARG A 99 6.25 8.59 -2.56
CA ARG A 99 5.10 8.74 -1.66
C ARG A 99 5.26 8.02 -0.32
N PRO A 100 5.66 6.73 -0.27
CA PRO A 100 5.76 6.03 1.01
C PRO A 100 6.82 6.63 1.96
N ASN A 101 7.84 7.30 1.41
CA ASN A 101 8.89 7.91 2.22
C ASN A 101 8.40 9.14 2.99
N ILE A 102 7.44 9.89 2.43
CA ILE A 102 6.83 11.05 3.10
C ILE A 102 6.10 10.59 4.35
N PHE A 103 5.30 9.53 4.22
CA PHE A 103 4.60 8.95 5.37
C PHE A 103 5.54 8.27 6.37
N SER A 104 6.74 7.87 5.98
CA SER A 104 7.69 7.21 6.90
C SER A 104 8.15 8.10 8.05
N ALA A 105 7.92 9.41 7.99
CA ALA A 105 8.16 10.34 9.09
C ALA A 105 7.08 10.28 10.19
N PHE A 106 5.89 9.76 9.88
CA PHE A 106 4.82 9.63 10.87
C PHE A 106 5.09 8.44 11.79
N PRO A 107 4.87 8.59 13.11
CA PRO A 107 5.24 7.57 14.10
C PRO A 107 4.50 6.24 13.94
N ASP A 108 3.30 6.28 13.35
CA ASP A 108 2.42 5.14 13.12
C ASP A 108 2.48 4.59 11.69
N ASN A 109 3.49 4.99 10.89
CA ASN A 109 3.67 4.48 9.52
C ASN A 109 4.42 3.15 9.48
N GLY A 110 4.17 2.40 8.42
CA GLY A 110 4.82 1.11 8.17
C GLY A 110 3.90 -0.07 8.47
N PRO A 111 4.44 -1.20 8.91
CA PRO A 111 3.63 -2.36 9.25
C PRO A 111 2.83 -2.12 10.53
N MET A 112 1.64 -2.69 10.60
CA MET A 112 0.91 -2.80 11.86
C MET A 112 1.76 -3.59 12.87
N PRO A 113 1.80 -3.20 14.16
CA PRO A 113 2.41 -4.01 15.20
C PRO A 113 1.86 -5.44 15.21
N TRP A 114 2.73 -6.41 15.55
CA TRP A 114 2.36 -7.82 15.52
C TRP A 114 1.19 -8.12 16.48
N VAL A 115 0.21 -8.83 15.97
CA VAL A 115 -0.89 -9.43 16.72
C VAL A 115 -1.24 -10.80 16.09
N ASN A 116 -1.67 -11.78 16.88
CA ASN A 116 -1.94 -13.12 16.39
C ASN A 116 -3.39 -13.29 15.87
N ASN A 117 -4.32 -12.50 16.38
CA ASN A 117 -5.76 -12.63 16.12
C ASN A 117 -6.49 -11.31 16.33
N TRP A 118 -7.79 -11.31 16.05
CA TRP A 118 -8.62 -10.12 16.18
C TRP A 118 -8.74 -9.60 17.62
N GLN A 119 -8.79 -10.49 18.61
CA GLN A 119 -8.87 -10.08 20.01
C GLN A 119 -7.62 -9.30 20.46
N GLU A 120 -6.44 -9.75 20.03
CA GLU A 120 -5.18 -9.02 20.28
C GLU A 120 -5.15 -7.68 19.56
N PHE A 121 -5.68 -7.62 18.33
CA PHE A 121 -5.83 -6.36 17.58
C PHE A 121 -6.73 -5.38 18.32
N GLU A 122 -7.88 -5.79 18.83
CA GLU A 122 -8.74 -4.93 19.63
C GLU A 122 -8.03 -4.42 20.89
N GLY A 123 -7.24 -5.27 21.53
CA GLY A 123 -6.41 -4.89 22.68
C GLY A 123 -5.34 -3.86 22.30
N LEU A 124 -4.68 -4.04 21.16
CA LEU A 124 -3.72 -3.07 20.63
C LEU A 124 -4.41 -1.73 20.34
N PHE A 125 -5.52 -1.74 19.62
CA PHE A 125 -6.26 -0.53 19.28
C PHE A 125 -6.72 0.25 20.53
N ARG A 126 -7.26 -0.44 21.53
CA ARG A 126 -7.65 0.20 22.80
C ARG A 126 -6.46 0.86 23.51
N ARG A 127 -5.28 0.23 23.51
CA ARG A 127 -4.07 0.83 24.09
C ARG A 127 -3.63 2.08 23.35
N LEU A 128 -3.66 2.06 22.00
CA LEU A 128 -3.33 3.23 21.19
C LEU A 128 -4.33 4.37 21.41
N ALA A 129 -5.63 4.07 21.45
CA ALA A 129 -6.67 5.06 21.72
C ALA A 129 -6.52 5.68 23.13
N TYR A 130 -6.09 4.89 24.12
CA TYR A 130 -5.86 5.39 25.48
C TYR A 130 -4.73 6.44 25.56
N THR A 131 -3.80 6.46 24.60
CA THR A 131 -2.75 7.48 24.53
C THR A 131 -3.27 8.84 24.08
N SER A 132 -4.51 8.95 23.65
CA SER A 132 -5.12 10.14 23.02
C SER A 132 -4.45 10.59 21.71
N MET A 133 -3.56 9.76 21.15
CA MET A 133 -2.92 10.05 19.87
C MET A 133 -3.81 9.70 18.67
N ILE A 134 -4.77 8.81 18.88
CA ILE A 134 -5.73 8.39 17.86
C ILE A 134 -7.15 8.37 18.45
N ASP A 135 -8.13 8.80 17.65
CA ASP A 135 -9.55 8.69 17.99
C ASP A 135 -10.23 7.57 17.20
N SER A 136 -9.67 7.25 16.07
CA SER A 136 -10.22 6.23 15.19
C SER A 136 -9.14 5.46 14.45
N ILE A 137 -9.52 4.29 13.92
CA ILE A 137 -8.65 3.49 13.05
C ILE A 137 -8.15 4.30 11.82
N LYS A 138 -8.89 5.35 11.41
CA LYS A 138 -8.54 6.20 10.28
C LYS A 138 -7.30 7.05 10.52
N ASP A 139 -6.92 7.25 11.77
CA ASP A 139 -5.76 8.05 12.16
C ASP A 139 -4.45 7.26 12.08
N LEU A 140 -4.53 5.94 11.92
CA LEU A 140 -3.38 5.06 11.75
C LEU A 140 -2.94 4.99 10.28
N HIS A 141 -1.68 5.29 10.02
CA HIS A 141 -1.08 5.36 8.68
C HIS A 141 -0.35 4.06 8.28
N TRP A 142 -0.76 2.91 8.84
CA TRP A 142 -0.17 1.62 8.48
C TRP A 142 -0.29 1.32 6.99
N ASP A 143 0.70 0.65 6.44
CA ASP A 143 0.78 0.26 5.03
C ASP A 143 -0.38 -0.66 4.61
N ILE A 144 -0.80 -1.54 5.51
CA ILE A 144 -2.03 -2.35 5.41
C ILE A 144 -2.77 -2.23 6.73
N ARG A 145 -4.06 -1.97 6.65
CA ARG A 145 -4.86 -1.62 7.81
C ARG A 145 -6.21 -2.36 7.82
N PRO A 146 -6.63 -2.94 8.95
CA PRO A 146 -8.02 -3.37 9.08
C PRO A 146 -8.96 -2.17 8.98
N SER A 147 -10.10 -2.37 8.34
CA SER A 147 -11.17 -1.37 8.25
C SER A 147 -12.48 -1.97 8.75
N PRO A 148 -12.69 -2.02 10.09
CA PRO A 148 -13.83 -2.72 10.70
C PRO A 148 -15.19 -2.20 10.24
N HIS A 149 -15.29 -0.89 10.00
CA HIS A 149 -16.53 -0.27 9.52
C HIS A 149 -17.03 -0.86 8.20
N PHE A 150 -16.11 -1.29 7.32
CA PHE A 150 -16.44 -1.89 6.03
C PHE A 150 -16.26 -3.41 6.02
N GLY A 151 -15.81 -4.03 7.10
CA GLY A 151 -15.51 -5.47 7.14
C GLY A 151 -14.37 -5.86 6.18
N THR A 152 -13.36 -5.00 6.02
CA THR A 152 -12.31 -5.16 5.01
C THR A 152 -10.91 -5.02 5.58
N VAL A 153 -9.92 -5.50 4.82
CA VAL A 153 -8.51 -5.10 4.92
C VAL A 153 -8.19 -4.14 3.79
N GLU A 154 -7.55 -3.02 4.12
CA GLU A 154 -7.21 -1.93 3.21
C GLU A 154 -5.72 -1.93 2.91
N VAL A 155 -5.33 -2.10 1.65
CA VAL A 155 -3.95 -1.93 1.14
C VAL A 155 -3.76 -0.47 0.73
N ARG A 156 -2.75 0.22 1.29
CA ARG A 156 -2.59 1.69 1.24
C ARG A 156 -1.28 2.17 0.63
N VAL A 157 -0.38 1.26 0.30
CA VAL A 157 1.03 1.58 -0.06
C VAL A 157 1.24 2.08 -1.48
N MET A 158 0.24 1.95 -2.36
CA MET A 158 0.38 2.20 -3.78
C MET A 158 0.30 3.68 -4.12
N ASP A 159 1.15 4.14 -5.06
CA ASP A 159 0.89 5.36 -5.81
C ASP A 159 -0.42 5.21 -6.60
N THR A 160 -1.07 6.31 -6.95
CA THR A 160 -2.17 6.26 -7.92
C THR A 160 -1.58 6.00 -9.31
N PRO A 161 -1.90 4.87 -9.97
CA PRO A 161 -1.39 4.58 -11.30
C PRO A 161 -1.74 5.67 -12.31
N LEU A 162 -0.87 5.86 -13.31
CA LEU A 162 -1.03 6.92 -14.31
C LEU A 162 -2.19 6.68 -15.29
N THR A 163 -2.67 5.44 -15.40
CA THR A 163 -3.79 5.06 -16.26
C THR A 163 -4.86 4.32 -15.48
N LEU A 164 -6.10 4.46 -15.91
CA LEU A 164 -7.23 3.77 -15.29
C LEU A 164 -7.09 2.24 -15.39
N ASP A 165 -6.67 1.74 -16.56
CA ASP A 165 -6.49 0.31 -16.77
C ASP A 165 -5.46 -0.27 -15.80
N HIS A 166 -4.36 0.47 -15.56
CA HIS A 166 -3.37 0.01 -14.59
C HIS A 166 -3.90 0.05 -13.16
N ALA A 167 -4.72 1.03 -12.80
CA ALA A 167 -5.36 1.08 -11.49
C ALA A 167 -6.30 -0.12 -11.28
N VAL A 168 -7.05 -0.51 -12.32
CA VAL A 168 -7.91 -1.71 -12.31
C VAL A 168 -7.06 -2.98 -12.19
N ASN A 169 -5.96 -3.09 -12.94
CA ASN A 169 -5.06 -4.24 -12.87
C ASN A 169 -4.43 -4.40 -11.49
N MET A 170 -4.06 -3.30 -10.83
CA MET A 170 -3.56 -3.34 -9.45
C MET A 170 -4.63 -3.80 -8.45
N ALA A 171 -5.86 -3.39 -8.63
CA ALA A 171 -6.98 -3.89 -7.81
C ALA A 171 -7.19 -5.39 -8.01
N GLY A 172 -7.18 -5.87 -9.26
CA GLY A 172 -7.27 -7.29 -9.62
C GLY A 172 -6.12 -8.12 -9.05
N LEU A 173 -4.89 -7.61 -9.06
CA LEU A 173 -3.72 -8.24 -8.43
C LEU A 173 -3.95 -8.46 -6.93
N ILE A 174 -4.37 -7.41 -6.22
CA ILE A 174 -4.59 -7.49 -4.77
C ILE A 174 -5.73 -8.45 -4.46
N GLN A 175 -6.83 -8.39 -5.22
CA GLN A 175 -7.97 -9.28 -5.06
C GLN A 175 -7.58 -10.75 -5.29
N ALA A 176 -6.82 -11.06 -6.35
CA ALA A 176 -6.36 -12.41 -6.64
C ALA A 176 -5.38 -12.93 -5.57
N THR A 177 -4.48 -12.06 -5.09
CA THR A 177 -3.55 -12.39 -3.99
C THR A 177 -4.31 -12.69 -2.72
N ALA A 178 -5.30 -11.87 -2.37
CA ALA A 178 -6.12 -12.06 -1.18
C ALA A 178 -6.98 -13.35 -1.26
N HIS A 179 -7.58 -13.63 -2.42
CA HIS A 179 -8.32 -14.86 -2.64
C HIS A 179 -7.42 -16.09 -2.46
N TRP A 180 -6.23 -16.09 -3.04
CA TRP A 180 -5.25 -17.16 -2.85
C TRP A 180 -4.89 -17.33 -1.38
N LEU A 181 -4.54 -16.24 -0.69
CA LEU A 181 -4.16 -16.27 0.74
C LEU A 181 -5.27 -16.84 1.62
N LEU A 182 -6.51 -16.40 1.44
CA LEU A 182 -7.64 -16.83 2.26
C LEU A 182 -8.08 -18.25 1.95
N THR A 183 -7.95 -18.71 0.69
CA THR A 183 -8.39 -20.03 0.27
C THR A 183 -7.37 -21.12 0.61
N GLU A 184 -6.09 -20.89 0.30
CA GLU A 184 -5.03 -21.89 0.47
C GLU A 184 -4.33 -21.80 1.82
N ARG A 185 -4.37 -20.64 2.48
CA ARG A 185 -3.65 -20.35 3.73
C ARG A 185 -2.21 -20.85 3.74
N PRO A 186 -1.38 -20.43 2.74
CA PRO A 186 -0.08 -21.04 2.48
C PRO A 186 0.98 -20.71 3.54
N PHE A 187 0.71 -19.74 4.43
CA PHE A 187 1.68 -19.27 5.42
C PHE A 187 1.18 -19.47 6.86
N LYS A 188 2.07 -19.94 7.70
CA LYS A 188 1.96 -19.78 9.15
C LYS A 188 2.72 -18.51 9.52
N HIS A 189 1.99 -17.40 9.68
CA HIS A 189 2.59 -16.10 9.96
C HIS A 189 3.30 -16.08 11.31
N GLN A 190 4.39 -15.32 11.39
CA GLN A 190 5.22 -15.15 12.58
C GLN A 190 5.76 -13.70 12.63
N GLU A 191 5.99 -13.18 13.83
CA GLU A 191 6.53 -11.82 14.01
C GLU A 191 7.83 -11.60 13.23
N LYS A 192 8.68 -12.61 13.12
CA LYS A 192 9.93 -12.54 12.34
C LYS A 192 9.71 -12.26 10.85
N ASP A 193 8.49 -12.46 10.29
CA ASP A 193 8.17 -12.09 8.91
C ASP A 193 8.40 -10.60 8.64
N TYR A 194 8.34 -9.78 9.70
CA TYR A 194 8.56 -8.34 9.64
C TYR A 194 10.02 -7.89 9.82
N LEU A 195 10.94 -8.82 10.09
CA LEU A 195 12.35 -8.49 10.35
C LEU A 195 12.98 -7.62 9.25
N LEU A 196 12.71 -7.95 7.99
CA LEU A 196 13.25 -7.24 6.82
C LEU A 196 12.22 -6.34 6.11
N TYR A 197 11.04 -6.13 6.73
CA TYR A 197 9.94 -5.39 6.11
C TYR A 197 10.37 -4.00 5.62
N LYS A 198 10.96 -3.20 6.49
CA LYS A 198 11.38 -1.82 6.16
C LYS A 198 12.45 -1.79 5.09
N PHE A 199 13.38 -2.75 5.11
CA PHE A 199 14.43 -2.86 4.09
C PHE A 199 13.85 -3.22 2.72
N ASN A 200 13.01 -4.26 2.64
CA ASN A 200 12.38 -4.70 1.39
C ASN A 200 11.44 -3.62 0.83
N ARG A 201 10.69 -2.92 1.71
CA ARG A 201 9.88 -1.77 1.34
C ARG A 201 10.74 -0.63 0.75
N PHE A 202 11.87 -0.31 1.38
CA PHE A 202 12.81 0.69 0.85
C PHE A 202 13.35 0.30 -0.52
N GLN A 203 13.73 -0.96 -0.73
CA GLN A 203 14.20 -1.45 -2.03
C GLN A 203 13.16 -1.21 -3.13
N ALA A 204 11.89 -1.51 -2.85
CA ALA A 204 10.79 -1.26 -3.78
C ALA A 204 10.59 0.23 -4.06
N CYS A 205 10.59 1.07 -3.03
CA CYS A 205 10.45 2.52 -3.19
C CYS A 205 11.59 3.12 -4.03
N ARG A 206 12.83 2.70 -3.73
CA ARG A 206 14.03 3.26 -4.34
C ARG A 206 14.25 2.79 -5.77
N TYR A 207 14.13 1.50 -6.00
CA TYR A 207 14.55 0.85 -7.25
C TYR A 207 13.39 0.27 -8.07
N GLY A 208 12.14 0.34 -7.56
CA GLY A 208 11.01 -0.29 -8.25
C GLY A 208 11.23 -1.79 -8.43
N LEU A 209 10.95 -2.28 -9.63
CA LEU A 209 11.12 -3.71 -9.98
C LEU A 209 12.59 -4.18 -10.04
N GLU A 210 13.55 -3.26 -10.15
CA GLU A 210 15.00 -3.58 -10.12
C GLU A 210 15.50 -3.78 -8.68
N GLY A 211 14.70 -3.43 -7.67
CA GLY A 211 15.03 -3.64 -6.26
C GLY A 211 15.26 -5.11 -5.93
N VAL A 212 16.06 -5.35 -4.89
CA VAL A 212 16.35 -6.70 -4.40
C VAL A 212 15.71 -6.89 -3.04
N ILE A 213 14.82 -7.87 -2.93
CA ILE A 213 14.21 -8.27 -1.67
C ILE A 213 14.90 -9.50 -1.07
N THR A 214 14.84 -9.60 0.24
CA THR A 214 15.41 -10.70 1.01
C THR A 214 14.30 -11.41 1.77
N ASP A 215 14.27 -12.74 1.69
CA ASP A 215 13.37 -13.56 2.49
C ASP A 215 13.83 -13.57 3.96
N PRO A 216 12.98 -13.23 4.94
CA PRO A 216 13.37 -13.15 6.35
C PRO A 216 13.62 -14.52 7.01
N HIS A 217 13.20 -15.62 6.38
CA HIS A 217 13.36 -16.97 6.92
C HIS A 217 14.60 -17.68 6.39
N THR A 218 14.86 -17.53 5.08
CA THR A 218 15.96 -18.24 4.41
C THR A 218 17.19 -17.36 4.19
N GLY A 219 17.02 -16.05 4.18
CA GLY A 219 18.05 -15.10 3.77
C GLY A 219 18.24 -15.01 2.26
N ASP A 220 17.45 -15.74 1.47
CA ASP A 220 17.51 -15.72 0.00
C ASP A 220 17.21 -14.33 -0.54
N ARG A 221 18.04 -13.91 -1.48
CA ARG A 221 17.90 -12.63 -2.18
C ARG A 221 17.46 -12.86 -3.61
N ARG A 222 16.52 -12.03 -4.07
CA ARG A 222 16.06 -12.05 -5.47
C ARG A 222 15.59 -10.67 -5.92
N SER A 223 15.62 -10.42 -7.24
CA SER A 223 15.05 -9.19 -7.79
C SER A 223 13.54 -9.15 -7.58
N LEU A 224 12.98 -7.94 -7.41
CA LEU A 224 11.53 -7.76 -7.36
C LEU A 224 10.85 -8.18 -8.65
N THR A 225 11.51 -8.05 -9.80
CA THR A 225 11.02 -8.58 -11.08
C THR A 225 10.76 -10.08 -10.99
N GLU A 226 11.79 -10.86 -10.59
CA GLU A 226 11.65 -12.32 -10.45
C GLU A 226 10.60 -12.69 -9.39
N ALA A 227 10.65 -12.06 -8.23
CA ALA A 227 9.69 -12.31 -7.14
C ALA A 227 8.25 -12.02 -7.58
N THR A 228 8.05 -10.95 -8.37
CA THR A 228 6.72 -10.60 -8.87
C THR A 228 6.23 -11.56 -9.93
N LEU A 229 7.07 -12.05 -10.83
CA LEU A 229 6.68 -13.09 -11.80
C LEU A 229 6.21 -14.35 -11.08
N ARG A 230 6.95 -14.81 -10.08
CA ARG A 230 6.55 -15.96 -9.24
C ARG A 230 5.21 -15.74 -8.51
N LEU A 231 4.98 -14.52 -8.01
CA LEU A 231 3.68 -14.19 -7.41
C LEU A 231 2.56 -14.28 -8.46
N LEU A 232 2.73 -13.67 -9.63
CA LEU A 232 1.71 -13.68 -10.69
C LEU A 232 1.38 -15.10 -11.15
N GLU A 233 2.40 -15.97 -11.36
CA GLU A 233 2.21 -17.38 -11.65
C GLU A 233 1.40 -18.09 -10.54
N LYS A 234 1.76 -17.84 -9.27
CA LYS A 234 1.11 -18.47 -8.12
C LYS A 234 -0.36 -18.10 -7.97
N ILE A 235 -0.72 -16.84 -8.25
CA ILE A 235 -2.09 -16.34 -8.08
C ILE A 235 -2.96 -16.51 -9.34
N THR A 236 -2.41 -16.92 -10.48
CA THR A 236 -3.15 -17.10 -11.74
C THR A 236 -4.40 -17.99 -11.56
N PRO A 237 -4.36 -19.16 -10.86
CA PRO A 237 -5.55 -19.95 -10.64
C PRO A 237 -6.65 -19.21 -9.84
N SER A 238 -6.24 -18.40 -8.87
CA SER A 238 -7.16 -17.57 -8.08
C SER A 238 -7.74 -16.44 -8.93
N ALA A 239 -6.93 -15.78 -9.75
CA ALA A 239 -7.39 -14.75 -10.67
C ALA A 239 -8.45 -15.27 -11.65
N HIS A 240 -8.25 -16.47 -12.18
CA HIS A 240 -9.22 -17.12 -13.05
C HIS A 240 -10.57 -17.35 -12.34
N LYS A 241 -10.55 -17.85 -11.10
CA LYS A 241 -11.77 -18.12 -10.32
C LYS A 241 -12.59 -16.87 -10.02
N ILE A 242 -11.94 -15.70 -9.87
CA ILE A 242 -12.61 -14.43 -9.52
C ILE A 242 -12.79 -13.49 -10.71
N GLY A 243 -12.47 -13.92 -11.94
CA GLY A 243 -12.63 -13.09 -13.14
C GLY A 243 -11.58 -11.98 -13.30
N ALA A 244 -10.41 -12.12 -12.69
CA ALA A 244 -9.32 -11.14 -12.75
C ALA A 244 -8.14 -11.55 -13.66
N SER A 245 -8.32 -12.55 -14.55
CA SER A 245 -7.26 -13.09 -15.43
C SER A 245 -6.61 -12.00 -16.27
N SER A 246 -7.41 -11.15 -16.92
CA SER A 246 -6.91 -10.07 -17.79
C SER A 246 -5.99 -9.07 -17.03
N ALA A 247 -6.27 -8.83 -15.75
CA ALA A 247 -5.43 -7.98 -14.92
C ALA A 247 -4.04 -8.61 -14.70
N ILE A 248 -3.98 -9.92 -14.46
CA ILE A 248 -2.72 -10.63 -14.24
C ILE A 248 -1.92 -10.72 -15.53
N GLU A 249 -2.55 -11.05 -16.66
CA GLU A 249 -1.93 -11.08 -18.00
C GLU A 249 -1.32 -9.71 -18.35
N ALA A 250 -2.07 -8.62 -18.18
CA ALA A 250 -1.58 -7.27 -18.45
C ALA A 250 -0.39 -6.87 -17.56
N LEU A 251 -0.30 -7.39 -16.34
CA LEU A 251 0.84 -7.16 -15.45
C LEU A 251 2.05 -8.04 -15.81
N GLN A 252 1.86 -9.21 -16.41
CA GLN A 252 2.93 -10.05 -16.94
C GLN A 252 3.56 -9.42 -18.18
N ASP A 253 2.76 -8.93 -19.12
CA ASP A 253 3.22 -8.33 -20.38
C ASP A 253 4.05 -7.06 -20.17
N ARG A 254 3.69 -6.21 -19.21
CA ARG A 254 4.44 -4.99 -18.89
C ARG A 254 5.90 -5.21 -18.51
N LYS A 255 6.28 -6.39 -18.11
CA LYS A 255 7.64 -6.76 -17.70
C LYS A 255 8.49 -7.29 -18.83
N SER A 256 7.85 -7.82 -19.89
CA SER A 256 8.54 -8.25 -21.11
C SER A 256 8.98 -7.08 -22.01
N THR A 257 8.49 -5.87 -21.72
CA THR A 257 8.66 -4.67 -22.57
C THR A 257 9.63 -3.62 -21.98
N ARG A 258 10.38 -3.95 -20.91
CA ARG A 258 11.41 -3.07 -20.33
C ARG A 258 12.78 -3.72 -20.32
#